data_7868cbd1115e19684f9c8300863d9732
#
_entry.id   7868cbd1115e19684f9c8300863d9732
#
_cell.length_a   1.000
_cell.length_b   1.000
_cell.length_c   1.000
_cell.angle_alpha   90.00
_cell.angle_beta   90.00
_cell.angle_gamma   90.00
#
_symmetry.space_group_name_H-M   'P 1'
#
loop_
_entity.id
_entity.type
_entity.pdbx_description
1 polymer ?
#
loop_
_entity_poly.entity_id
_entity_poly.type
_entity_poly.pdbx_seq_one_letter_code
_entity_poly.pdbx_strand_id
1 'polypeptide(L)'
;MKKHFITFLLLLGMTASLTAQQNYQPTEANLKARSEFQDNKFGIFLHWGLYAMLATGEWTMTNHNLNYKEYAKLAGGFYPSKFDADKWVAAIKASGAKYICLTSRHHDGFSMFDTQYSDFNIVKATPFKRDIIKELAAACSKQGIKLHFYYSHLDWAREDYPWGRTGQGTGRSNSKGDWKSYYQFMNNQLTELLTNYGPVGC
;
A
#
# COMPACT_ATOMS: atom_id res chain seq x y z
N MET A 1 -10.41 -11.45 -52.33
CA MET A 1 -11.25 -11.95 -51.21
C MET A 1 -10.50 -12.14 -49.87
N LYS A 2 -9.26 -12.66 -49.86
CA LYS A 2 -8.52 -12.89 -48.59
C LYS A 2 -8.15 -11.62 -47.77
N LYS A 3 -7.88 -10.49 -48.46
CA LYS A 3 -7.50 -9.23 -47.76
C LYS A 3 -8.66 -8.57 -46.99
N HIS A 4 -9.89 -8.68 -47.48
CA HIS A 4 -11.07 -8.12 -46.80
C HIS A 4 -11.50 -8.93 -45.58
N PHE A 5 -11.21 -10.23 -45.55
CA PHE A 5 -11.53 -11.10 -44.44
C PHE A 5 -10.64 -10.81 -43.22
N ILE A 6 -9.35 -10.50 -43.44
CA ILE A 6 -8.40 -10.13 -42.39
C ILE A 6 -8.75 -8.76 -41.78
N THR A 7 -9.16 -7.80 -42.63
CA THR A 7 -9.57 -6.46 -42.14
C THR A 7 -10.84 -6.53 -41.30
N PHE A 8 -11.79 -7.41 -41.67
CA PHE A 8 -13.02 -7.60 -40.90
C PHE A 8 -12.76 -8.26 -39.52
N LEU A 9 -11.85 -9.22 -39.44
CA LEU A 9 -11.43 -9.85 -38.18
C LEU A 9 -10.69 -8.87 -37.26
N LEU A 10 -9.88 -7.97 -37.79
CA LEU A 10 -9.20 -6.91 -37.01
C LEU A 10 -10.20 -5.87 -36.45
N LEU A 11 -11.22 -5.52 -37.21
CA LEU A 11 -12.29 -4.61 -36.78
C LEU A 11 -13.18 -5.26 -35.70
N LEU A 12 -13.49 -6.56 -35.77
CA LEU A 12 -14.21 -7.28 -34.73
C LEU A 12 -13.38 -7.39 -33.44
N GLY A 13 -12.07 -7.58 -33.54
CA GLY A 13 -11.17 -7.62 -32.37
C GLY A 13 -11.09 -6.28 -31.64
N MET A 14 -11.13 -5.15 -32.33
CA MET A 14 -11.14 -3.81 -31.76
C MET A 14 -12.46 -3.48 -31.05
N THR A 15 -13.60 -3.95 -31.56
CA THR A 15 -14.90 -3.70 -30.89
C THR A 15 -15.09 -4.50 -29.63
N ALA A 16 -14.52 -5.70 -29.53
CA ALA A 16 -14.56 -6.50 -28.29
C ALA A 16 -13.74 -5.90 -27.16
N SER A 17 -12.65 -5.16 -27.47
CA SER A 17 -11.83 -4.48 -26.47
C SER A 17 -12.47 -3.22 -25.89
N LEU A 18 -13.38 -2.57 -26.62
CA LEU A 18 -14.08 -1.36 -26.18
C LEU A 18 -15.24 -1.64 -25.21
N THR A 19 -15.80 -2.86 -25.25
CA THR A 19 -16.91 -3.22 -24.34
C THR A 19 -16.49 -3.60 -22.92
N ALA A 20 -15.22 -3.98 -22.72
CA ALA A 20 -14.71 -4.34 -21.39
C ALA A 20 -14.56 -3.14 -20.44
N GLN A 21 -14.50 -1.92 -20.96
CA GLN A 21 -14.31 -0.70 -20.17
C GLN A 21 -15.63 0.05 -19.87
N GLN A 22 -16.75 -0.36 -20.45
CA GLN A 22 -18.03 0.38 -20.35
C GLN A 22 -18.94 0.03 -19.16
N ASN A 23 -18.60 -0.94 -18.32
CA ASN A 23 -19.55 -1.44 -17.30
C ASN A 23 -19.31 -0.97 -15.87
N TYR A 24 -18.28 -0.16 -15.59
CA TYR A 24 -18.11 0.37 -14.24
C TYR A 24 -18.98 1.63 -14.06
N GLN A 25 -20.03 1.49 -13.27
CA GLN A 25 -20.82 2.61 -12.78
C GLN A 25 -20.49 2.86 -11.31
N PRO A 26 -19.92 4.01 -10.95
CA PRO A 26 -19.63 4.30 -9.56
C PRO A 26 -20.94 4.42 -8.78
N THR A 27 -20.95 3.87 -7.55
CA THR A 27 -22.07 4.07 -6.64
C THR A 27 -22.15 5.53 -6.16
N GLU A 28 -23.30 5.96 -5.66
CA GLU A 28 -23.45 7.30 -5.06
C GLU A 28 -22.45 7.54 -3.93
N ALA A 29 -22.21 6.52 -3.09
CA ALA A 29 -21.21 6.59 -2.02
C ALA A 29 -19.79 6.81 -2.58
N ASN A 30 -19.45 6.16 -3.69
CA ASN A 30 -18.15 6.35 -4.35
C ASN A 30 -18.02 7.75 -4.97
N LEU A 31 -19.07 8.26 -5.62
CA LEU A 31 -19.09 9.63 -6.15
C LEU A 31 -18.94 10.66 -5.03
N LYS A 32 -19.64 10.47 -3.91
CA LYS A 32 -19.51 11.32 -2.73
C LYS A 32 -18.08 11.30 -2.17
N ALA A 33 -17.48 10.12 -2.01
CA ALA A 33 -16.11 10.00 -1.53
C ALA A 33 -15.09 10.69 -2.44
N ARG A 34 -15.28 10.62 -3.76
CA ARG A 34 -14.45 11.35 -4.74
C ARG A 34 -14.58 12.86 -4.61
N SER A 35 -15.81 13.36 -4.46
CA SER A 35 -16.06 14.79 -4.24
C SER A 35 -15.42 15.26 -2.93
N GLU A 36 -15.62 14.53 -1.83
CA GLU A 36 -14.98 14.83 -0.55
C GLU A 36 -13.44 14.86 -0.66
N PHE A 37 -12.85 13.93 -1.41
CA PHE A 37 -11.40 13.92 -1.64
C PHE A 37 -10.95 15.17 -2.41
N GLN A 38 -11.68 15.57 -3.44
CA GLN A 38 -11.40 16.80 -4.21
C GLN A 38 -11.48 18.06 -3.35
N ASP A 39 -12.40 18.10 -2.36
CA ASP A 39 -12.59 19.22 -1.46
C ASP A 39 -11.57 19.25 -0.33
N ASN A 40 -11.00 18.12 0.06
CA ASN A 40 -9.99 17.98 1.11
C ASN A 40 -8.58 18.36 0.60
N LYS A 41 -8.38 19.62 0.23
CA LYS A 41 -7.17 20.11 -0.46
C LYS A 41 -5.87 19.92 0.30
N PHE A 42 -5.89 19.78 1.63
CA PHE A 42 -4.70 19.68 2.47
C PHE A 42 -4.74 18.42 3.34
N GLY A 43 -3.71 17.60 3.22
CA GLY A 43 -3.51 16.39 4.01
C GLY A 43 -2.04 16.19 4.35
N ILE A 44 -1.78 15.29 5.27
CA ILE A 44 -0.43 14.90 5.69
C ILE A 44 -0.13 13.50 5.15
N PHE A 45 0.98 13.37 4.42
CA PHE A 45 1.48 12.08 3.98
C PHE A 45 2.65 11.65 4.87
N LEU A 46 2.53 10.47 5.49
CA LEU A 46 3.52 9.92 6.39
C LEU A 46 4.17 8.68 5.77
N HIS A 47 5.48 8.77 5.54
CA HIS A 47 6.33 7.62 5.27
C HIS A 47 6.88 7.10 6.59
N TRP A 48 6.43 5.94 7.05
CA TRP A 48 6.87 5.35 8.30
C TRP A 48 6.87 3.83 8.24
N GLY A 49 7.98 3.23 8.61
CA GLY A 49 8.22 1.80 8.56
C GLY A 49 9.61 1.47 9.11
N LEU A 50 10.12 0.26 8.84
CA LEU A 50 11.44 -0.17 9.30
C LEU A 50 12.56 0.75 8.82
N TYR A 51 12.44 1.29 7.61
CA TYR A 51 13.40 2.24 7.04
C TYR A 51 13.62 3.48 7.90
N ALA A 52 12.62 3.90 8.69
CA ALA A 52 12.74 5.05 9.58
C ALA A 52 13.80 4.85 10.68
N MET A 53 14.12 3.60 11.04
CA MET A 53 15.17 3.29 12.01
C MET A 53 16.57 3.65 11.52
N LEU A 54 16.78 3.67 10.19
CA LEU A 54 18.07 3.95 9.57
C LEU A 54 18.26 5.44 9.24
N ALA A 55 17.20 6.26 9.33
CA ALA A 55 17.21 7.71 9.12
C ALA A 55 17.79 8.18 7.76
N THR A 56 17.75 7.31 6.73
CA THR A 56 18.31 7.58 5.40
C THR A 56 17.25 7.57 4.28
N GLY A 57 15.96 7.59 4.67
CA GLY A 57 14.82 7.60 3.76
C GLY A 57 14.24 6.22 3.50
N GLU A 58 13.07 6.22 2.87
CA GLU A 58 12.27 5.00 2.62
C GLU A 58 12.87 4.08 1.55
N TRP A 59 13.78 4.60 0.73
CA TRP A 59 14.52 3.84 -0.29
C TRP A 59 15.83 3.24 0.22
N THR A 60 16.10 3.31 1.51
CA THR A 60 17.36 2.92 2.12
C THR A 60 17.81 1.50 1.72
N MET A 61 16.89 0.55 1.63
CA MET A 61 17.21 -0.84 1.26
C MET A 61 17.90 -0.92 -0.10
N THR A 62 17.35 -0.28 -1.13
CA THR A 62 17.92 -0.33 -2.49
C THR A 62 19.07 0.65 -2.69
N ASN A 63 19.01 1.85 -2.08
CA ASN A 63 20.05 2.87 -2.22
C ASN A 63 21.39 2.43 -1.60
N HIS A 64 21.34 1.63 -0.56
CA HIS A 64 22.52 1.10 0.12
C HIS A 64 22.79 -0.38 -0.17
N ASN A 65 22.08 -0.99 -1.13
CA ASN A 65 22.23 -2.40 -1.49
C ASN A 65 22.11 -3.33 -0.27
N LEU A 66 21.20 -3.06 0.65
CA LEU A 66 21.01 -3.87 1.84
C LEU A 66 20.35 -5.18 1.45
N ASN A 67 20.94 -6.30 1.91
CA ASN A 67 20.35 -7.60 1.71
C ASN A 67 18.96 -7.66 2.36
N TYR A 68 17.94 -8.11 1.63
CA TYR A 68 16.56 -8.12 2.11
C TYR A 68 16.33 -8.94 3.38
N LYS A 69 17.09 -10.05 3.57
CA LYS A 69 17.01 -10.88 4.79
C LYS A 69 17.66 -10.18 5.98
N GLU A 70 18.78 -9.49 5.76
CA GLU A 70 19.44 -8.71 6.81
C GLU A 70 18.60 -7.50 7.20
N TYR A 71 18.03 -6.80 6.20
CA TYR A 71 17.10 -5.70 6.44
C TYR A 71 15.88 -6.14 7.27
N ALA A 72 15.32 -7.31 6.98
CA ALA A 72 14.17 -7.84 7.71
C ALA A 72 14.43 -8.03 9.21
N LYS A 73 15.69 -8.21 9.64
CA LYS A 73 16.07 -8.32 11.05
C LYS A 73 15.83 -7.02 11.83
N LEU A 74 15.72 -5.87 11.16
CA LEU A 74 15.35 -4.60 11.79
C LEU A 74 14.01 -4.68 12.51
N ALA A 75 13.10 -5.54 12.05
CA ALA A 75 11.81 -5.75 12.70
C ALA A 75 11.96 -6.14 14.19
N GLY A 76 12.98 -6.93 14.53
CA GLY A 76 13.26 -7.32 15.91
C GLY A 76 13.61 -6.16 16.86
N GLY A 77 14.04 -5.02 16.29
CA GLY A 77 14.33 -3.79 17.06
C GLY A 77 13.26 -2.70 16.91
N PHE A 78 12.23 -2.91 16.10
CA PHE A 78 11.21 -1.90 15.86
C PHE A 78 10.22 -1.82 17.02
N TYR A 79 10.45 -0.85 17.89
CA TYR A 79 9.63 -0.63 19.09
C TYR A 79 9.33 0.86 19.29
N PRO A 80 8.37 1.44 18.55
CA PRO A 80 8.01 2.84 18.65
C PRO A 80 7.20 3.17 19.92
N SER A 81 7.85 3.13 21.08
CA SER A 81 7.23 3.28 22.41
C SER A 81 6.46 4.59 22.61
N LYS A 82 6.78 5.64 21.82
CA LYS A 82 6.12 6.95 21.89
C LYS A 82 4.94 7.09 20.93
N PHE A 83 4.61 6.07 20.15
CA PHE A 83 3.46 6.12 19.26
C PHE A 83 2.15 6.23 20.03
N ASP A 84 1.39 7.26 19.72
CA ASP A 84 0.09 7.58 20.28
C ASP A 84 -0.79 8.13 19.15
N ALA A 85 -1.72 7.31 18.68
CA ALA A 85 -2.55 7.65 17.53
C ALA A 85 -3.44 8.87 17.78
N ASP A 86 -4.01 9.01 19.00
CA ASP A 86 -4.85 10.16 19.35
C ASP A 86 -4.06 11.47 19.28
N LYS A 87 -2.82 11.48 19.79
CA LYS A 87 -1.95 12.66 19.74
C LYS A 87 -1.51 13.00 18.32
N TRP A 88 -1.18 11.99 17.53
CA TRP A 88 -0.81 12.21 16.13
C TRP A 88 -1.95 12.84 15.36
N VAL A 89 -3.15 12.27 15.45
CA VAL A 89 -4.35 12.77 14.75
C VAL A 89 -4.71 14.17 15.26
N ALA A 90 -4.62 14.44 16.56
CA ALA A 90 -4.89 15.76 17.13
C ALA A 90 -3.92 16.81 16.58
N ALA A 91 -2.63 16.52 16.51
CA ALA A 91 -1.62 17.44 15.95
C ALA A 91 -1.86 17.70 14.46
N ILE A 92 -2.19 16.66 13.68
CA ILE A 92 -2.49 16.77 12.26
C ILE A 92 -3.77 17.59 12.05
N LYS A 93 -4.82 17.36 12.83
CA LYS A 93 -6.04 18.16 12.79
C LYS A 93 -5.78 19.64 13.12
N ALA A 94 -4.95 19.90 14.13
CA ALA A 94 -4.57 21.26 14.52
C ALA A 94 -3.80 22.02 13.44
N SER A 95 -3.10 21.32 12.53
CA SER A 95 -2.42 21.91 11.37
C SER A 95 -3.41 22.37 10.27
N GLY A 96 -4.71 22.03 10.38
CA GLY A 96 -5.72 22.30 9.36
C GLY A 96 -5.88 21.19 8.31
N ALA A 97 -5.10 20.10 8.39
CA ALA A 97 -5.23 18.99 7.49
C ALA A 97 -6.56 18.25 7.64
N LYS A 98 -7.06 17.71 6.55
CA LYS A 98 -8.34 17.02 6.45
C LYS A 98 -8.20 15.51 6.39
N TYR A 99 -7.03 15.02 6.04
CA TYR A 99 -6.72 13.60 5.96
C TYR A 99 -5.27 13.28 6.31
N ILE A 100 -5.05 12.03 6.63
CA ILE A 100 -3.73 11.40 6.77
C ILE A 100 -3.62 10.34 5.70
N CYS A 101 -2.51 10.31 4.96
CA CYS A 101 -2.12 9.17 4.14
C CYS A 101 -0.90 8.51 4.78
N LEU A 102 -1.02 7.24 5.18
CA LEU A 102 0.09 6.48 5.75
C LEU A 102 0.54 5.37 4.81
N THR A 103 1.84 5.14 4.73
CA THR A 103 2.39 3.95 4.06
C THR A 103 2.00 2.69 4.84
N SER A 104 0.90 2.04 4.44
CA SER A 104 0.46 0.77 5.05
C SER A 104 1.44 -0.37 4.73
N ARG A 105 2.07 -0.31 3.57
CA ARG A 105 3.17 -1.17 3.12
C ARG A 105 4.01 -0.41 2.10
N HIS A 106 5.32 -0.38 2.29
CA HIS A 106 6.26 0.25 1.36
C HIS A 106 7.05 -0.80 0.56
N HIS A 107 7.95 -0.36 -0.32
CA HIS A 107 8.73 -1.23 -1.22
C HIS A 107 9.57 -2.28 -0.49
N ASP A 108 9.94 -2.04 0.77
CA ASP A 108 10.68 -2.97 1.62
C ASP A 108 9.89 -4.23 2.01
N GLY A 109 8.59 -4.25 1.68
CA GLY A 109 7.72 -5.39 1.91
C GLY A 109 7.21 -5.53 3.35
N PHE A 110 7.50 -4.58 4.24
CA PHE A 110 7.02 -4.60 5.61
C PHE A 110 5.60 -4.00 5.72
N SER A 111 4.67 -4.76 6.32
CA SER A 111 3.29 -4.33 6.52
C SER A 111 3.12 -3.67 7.89
N MET A 112 2.60 -2.45 7.94
CA MET A 112 2.37 -1.68 9.16
C MET A 112 1.01 -1.99 9.81
N PHE A 113 0.40 -3.13 9.46
CA PHE A 113 -0.90 -3.61 9.95
C PHE A 113 -0.87 -5.13 10.15
N ASP A 114 -1.84 -5.65 10.91
CA ASP A 114 -1.98 -7.09 11.20
C ASP A 114 -2.60 -7.83 10.02
N THR A 115 -1.77 -8.15 9.03
CA THR A 115 -2.20 -8.93 7.87
C THR A 115 -2.08 -10.44 8.11
N GLN A 116 -3.05 -11.19 7.57
CA GLN A 116 -3.00 -12.65 7.56
C GLN A 116 -2.10 -13.22 6.45
N TYR A 117 -1.75 -12.39 5.47
CA TYR A 117 -1.05 -12.84 4.25
C TYR A 117 0.47 -12.67 4.30
N SER A 118 1.02 -12.10 5.36
CA SER A 118 2.46 -11.97 5.54
C SER A 118 2.81 -11.95 7.03
N ASP A 119 3.80 -12.75 7.43
CA ASP A 119 4.35 -12.68 8.78
C ASP A 119 5.33 -11.51 8.94
N PHE A 120 5.78 -10.91 7.83
CA PHE A 120 6.61 -9.72 7.84
C PHE A 120 5.74 -8.47 8.04
N ASN A 121 5.14 -8.38 9.23
CA ASN A 121 4.27 -7.29 9.62
C ASN A 121 4.56 -6.82 11.06
N ILE A 122 4.06 -5.65 11.40
CA ILE A 122 4.33 -4.97 12.68
C ILE A 122 3.87 -5.77 13.91
N VAL A 123 2.80 -6.54 13.79
CA VAL A 123 2.27 -7.32 14.92
C VAL A 123 3.05 -8.60 15.13
N LYS A 124 3.34 -9.34 14.04
CA LYS A 124 4.00 -10.65 14.13
C LYS A 124 5.52 -10.55 14.25
N ALA A 125 6.15 -9.67 13.46
CA ALA A 125 7.60 -9.60 13.33
C ALA A 125 8.30 -8.70 14.35
N THR A 126 7.57 -7.83 15.07
CA THR A 126 8.18 -6.87 15.98
C THR A 126 7.85 -7.14 17.44
N PRO A 127 8.68 -6.66 18.39
CA PRO A 127 8.33 -6.69 19.83
C PRO A 127 7.18 -5.74 20.17
N PHE A 128 6.83 -4.79 19.30
CA PHE A 128 5.79 -3.80 19.53
C PHE A 128 4.38 -4.40 19.61
N LYS A 129 4.08 -5.42 18.79
CA LYS A 129 2.84 -6.21 18.83
C LYS A 129 1.53 -5.43 18.71
N ARG A 130 1.54 -4.22 18.16
CA ARG A 130 0.35 -3.37 18.01
C ARG A 130 0.10 -3.09 16.54
N ASP A 131 -1.17 -3.08 16.15
CA ASP A 131 -1.62 -2.68 14.80
C ASP A 131 -1.83 -1.17 14.77
N ILE A 132 -0.85 -0.44 14.24
CA ILE A 132 -0.90 1.03 14.17
C ILE A 132 -1.97 1.54 13.20
N ILE A 133 -2.27 0.80 12.15
CA ILE A 133 -3.33 1.17 11.20
C ILE A 133 -4.69 1.11 11.90
N LYS A 134 -4.93 0.09 12.71
CA LYS A 134 -6.16 -0.05 13.52
C LYS A 134 -6.32 1.10 14.51
N GLU A 135 -5.23 1.44 15.20
CA GLU A 135 -5.26 2.54 16.16
C GLU A 135 -5.46 3.91 15.48
N LEU A 136 -4.78 4.15 14.36
CA LEU A 136 -4.98 5.38 13.58
C LEU A 136 -6.40 5.47 13.00
N ALA A 137 -6.96 4.37 12.50
CA ALA A 137 -8.33 4.35 11.98
C ALA A 137 -9.35 4.75 13.06
N ALA A 138 -9.20 4.21 14.27
CA ALA A 138 -10.04 4.58 15.41
C ALA A 138 -9.89 6.05 15.80
N ALA A 139 -8.65 6.55 15.90
CA ALA A 139 -8.37 7.94 16.24
C ALA A 139 -8.86 8.93 15.15
N CYS A 140 -8.68 8.58 13.88
CA CYS A 140 -9.18 9.36 12.75
C CYS A 140 -10.70 9.45 12.76
N SER A 141 -11.41 8.33 12.94
CA SER A 141 -12.86 8.28 13.04
C SER A 141 -13.38 9.16 14.19
N LYS A 142 -12.77 9.02 15.39
CA LYS A 142 -13.12 9.80 16.58
C LYS A 142 -12.95 11.31 16.38
N GLN A 143 -11.92 11.74 15.66
CA GLN A 143 -11.57 13.15 15.52
C GLN A 143 -12.04 13.80 14.21
N GLY A 144 -12.70 13.03 13.32
CA GLY A 144 -13.22 13.52 12.04
C GLY A 144 -12.15 13.81 11.00
N ILE A 145 -11.02 13.09 11.04
CA ILE A 145 -9.98 13.10 10.02
C ILE A 145 -10.15 11.88 9.12
N LYS A 146 -9.97 12.03 7.81
CA LYS A 146 -10.02 10.89 6.88
C LYS A 146 -8.70 10.12 6.92
N LEU A 147 -8.77 8.78 6.93
CA LEU A 147 -7.60 7.93 6.77
C LEU A 147 -7.50 7.46 5.32
N HIS A 148 -6.34 7.65 4.72
CA HIS A 148 -5.97 7.16 3.40
C HIS A 148 -4.78 6.22 3.52
N PHE A 149 -4.66 5.27 2.61
CA PHE A 149 -3.55 4.34 2.56
C PHE A 149 -2.70 4.54 1.32
N TYR A 150 -1.40 4.58 1.51
CA TYR A 150 -0.46 4.24 0.45
C TYR A 150 -0.13 2.75 0.57
N TYR A 151 -0.24 2.03 -0.51
CA TYR A 151 0.18 0.65 -0.63
C TYR A 151 1.11 0.51 -1.84
N SER A 152 2.31 0.00 -1.62
CA SER A 152 3.29 -0.17 -2.68
C SER A 152 2.95 -1.35 -3.59
N HIS A 153 2.98 -1.11 -4.91
CA HIS A 153 2.98 -2.18 -5.90
C HIS A 153 4.36 -2.82 -6.09
N LEU A 154 5.43 -2.14 -5.68
CA LEU A 154 6.79 -2.70 -5.66
C LEU A 154 7.00 -3.48 -4.37
N ASP A 155 7.76 -4.56 -4.46
CA ASP A 155 8.14 -5.37 -3.31
C ASP A 155 9.56 -5.92 -3.47
N TRP A 156 10.46 -5.44 -2.63
CA TRP A 156 11.87 -5.86 -2.69
C TRP A 156 12.16 -7.09 -1.83
N ALA A 157 11.22 -7.53 -1.01
CA ALA A 157 11.40 -8.66 -0.09
C ALA A 157 10.72 -9.96 -0.56
N ARG A 158 9.54 -9.88 -1.18
CA ARG A 158 8.80 -11.08 -1.61
C ARG A 158 9.46 -11.76 -2.80
N GLU A 159 9.65 -13.07 -2.69
CA GLU A 159 10.34 -13.86 -3.72
C GLU A 159 9.53 -14.01 -5.01
N ASP A 160 8.19 -13.98 -4.92
CA ASP A 160 7.29 -14.08 -6.07
C ASP A 160 7.06 -12.75 -6.80
N TYR A 161 7.50 -11.59 -6.25
CA TYR A 161 7.47 -10.33 -6.98
C TYR A 161 8.56 -10.31 -8.06
N PRO A 162 8.21 -10.28 -9.36
CA PRO A 162 9.19 -10.17 -10.43
C PRO A 162 9.71 -8.72 -10.53
N TRP A 163 10.80 -8.42 -9.85
CA TRP A 163 11.36 -7.07 -9.83
C TRP A 163 11.94 -6.63 -11.19
N GLY A 164 11.79 -5.34 -11.51
CA GLY A 164 12.31 -4.71 -12.71
C GLY A 164 13.53 -3.83 -12.44
N ARG A 165 13.34 -2.51 -12.50
CA ARG A 165 14.43 -1.52 -12.36
C ARG A 165 14.97 -1.37 -10.94
N THR A 166 14.18 -1.66 -9.92
CA THR A 166 14.52 -1.50 -8.51
C THR A 166 14.49 -2.84 -7.78
N GLY A 167 15.21 -2.95 -6.67
CA GLY A 167 15.31 -4.17 -5.89
C GLY A 167 16.47 -5.08 -6.28
N GLN A 168 17.24 -4.77 -7.31
CA GLN A 168 18.35 -5.60 -7.78
C GLN A 168 19.49 -5.73 -6.77
N GLY A 169 19.81 -4.62 -6.08
CA GLY A 169 20.87 -4.58 -5.07
C GLY A 169 20.52 -5.23 -3.73
N THR A 170 19.28 -5.70 -3.57
CA THR A 170 18.81 -6.30 -2.30
C THR A 170 19.25 -7.74 -2.09
N GLY A 171 19.96 -8.34 -3.03
CA GLY A 171 20.43 -9.73 -2.96
C GLY A 171 19.33 -10.78 -3.16
N ARG A 172 18.08 -10.35 -3.49
CA ARG A 172 16.99 -11.26 -3.79
C ARG A 172 17.08 -11.77 -5.23
N SER A 173 16.89 -13.07 -5.43
CA SER A 173 16.78 -13.67 -6.76
C SER A 173 15.42 -13.36 -7.39
N ASN A 174 15.40 -13.18 -8.72
CA ASN A 174 14.17 -13.05 -9.49
C ASN A 174 13.66 -14.40 -10.06
N SER A 175 14.30 -15.50 -9.70
CA SER A 175 14.00 -16.83 -10.27
C SER A 175 12.62 -17.38 -9.90
N LYS A 176 12.01 -16.88 -8.83
CA LYS A 176 10.68 -17.27 -8.36
C LYS A 176 9.60 -16.24 -8.70
N GLY A 177 9.90 -15.29 -9.57
CA GLY A 177 8.95 -14.24 -9.95
C GLY A 177 7.68 -14.81 -10.58
N ASP A 178 6.53 -14.50 -10.01
CA ASP A 178 5.20 -14.92 -10.47
C ASP A 178 4.19 -13.81 -10.22
N TRP A 179 3.84 -13.07 -11.27
CA TRP A 179 2.85 -11.99 -11.19
C TRP A 179 1.49 -12.45 -10.70
N LYS A 180 1.06 -13.66 -11.04
CA LYS A 180 -0.25 -14.16 -10.62
C LYS A 180 -0.29 -14.36 -9.10
N SER A 181 0.75 -14.99 -8.55
CA SER A 181 0.92 -15.16 -7.11
C SER A 181 0.99 -13.81 -6.40
N TYR A 182 1.83 -12.92 -6.89
CA TYR A 182 2.02 -11.61 -6.28
C TYR A 182 0.74 -10.75 -6.30
N TYR A 183 0.02 -10.69 -7.41
CA TYR A 183 -1.24 -9.96 -7.50
C TYR A 183 -2.31 -10.54 -6.58
N GLN A 184 -2.38 -11.85 -6.44
CA GLN A 184 -3.31 -12.46 -5.49
C GLN A 184 -2.99 -12.02 -4.05
N PHE A 185 -1.72 -12.06 -3.67
CA PHE A 185 -1.26 -11.57 -2.38
C PHE A 185 -1.60 -10.09 -2.17
N MET A 186 -1.30 -9.24 -3.14
CA MET A 186 -1.57 -7.81 -3.07
C MET A 186 -3.08 -7.54 -2.93
N ASN A 187 -3.91 -8.19 -3.74
CA ASN A 187 -5.36 -8.05 -3.68
C ASN A 187 -5.93 -8.50 -2.33
N ASN A 188 -5.39 -9.56 -1.75
CA ASN A 188 -5.80 -10.05 -0.43
C ASN A 188 -5.49 -8.99 0.65
N GLN A 189 -4.29 -8.43 0.66
CA GLN A 189 -3.93 -7.37 1.62
C GLN A 189 -4.72 -6.08 1.40
N LEU A 190 -4.96 -5.68 0.16
CA LEU A 190 -5.82 -4.52 -0.15
C LEU A 190 -7.25 -4.75 0.33
N THR A 191 -7.77 -5.97 0.18
CA THR A 191 -9.08 -6.33 0.71
C THR A 191 -9.12 -6.17 2.23
N GLU A 192 -8.11 -6.67 2.96
CA GLU A 192 -8.02 -6.45 4.41
C GLU A 192 -8.03 -4.95 4.78
N LEU A 193 -7.20 -4.15 4.12
CA LEU A 193 -7.11 -2.72 4.38
C LEU A 193 -8.43 -1.98 4.13
N LEU A 194 -9.15 -2.35 3.07
CA LEU A 194 -10.39 -1.68 2.67
C LEU A 194 -11.63 -2.17 3.44
N THR A 195 -11.55 -3.32 4.14
CA THR A 195 -12.71 -3.91 4.83
C THR A 195 -12.58 -3.93 6.35
N ASN A 196 -11.36 -4.00 6.90
CA ASN A 196 -11.18 -4.24 8.34
C ASN A 196 -10.91 -2.99 9.17
N TYR A 197 -10.67 -1.84 8.53
CA TYR A 197 -10.21 -0.62 9.21
C TYR A 197 -11.23 0.53 9.16
N GLY A 198 -12.48 0.22 8.84
CA GLY A 198 -13.57 1.19 8.75
C GLY A 198 -13.56 1.99 7.45
N PRO A 199 -14.26 3.14 7.39
CA PRO A 199 -14.33 3.95 6.19
C PRO A 199 -12.97 4.52 5.82
N VAL A 200 -12.45 4.10 4.68
CA VAL A 200 -11.20 4.60 4.09
C VAL A 200 -11.52 5.70 3.09
N GLY A 201 -10.77 6.80 3.12
CA GLY A 201 -11.03 7.93 2.23
C GLY A 201 -10.48 7.68 0.80
N CYS A 202 -9.37 6.97 0.68
CA CYS A 202 -8.70 6.60 -0.59
C CYS A 202 -7.67 5.50 -0.33
#